data_a0b4497b7e7256255c9d5d8e4d6e4b96
#
_entry.id   a0b4497b7e7256255c9d5d8e4d6e4b96
#
_cell.length_a   1.000
_cell.length_b   1.000
_cell.length_c   1.000
_cell.angle_alpha   90.00
_cell.angle_beta   90.00
_cell.angle_gamma   90.00
#
_symmetry.space_group_name_H-M   'P 1'
#
loop_
_entity.id
_entity.type
_entity.pdbx_description
1 polymer ?
#
loop_
_entity_poly.entity_id
_entity_poly.type
_entity_poly.pdbx_seq_one_letter_code
_entity_poly.pdbx_strand_id
1 'polypeptide(L)' 'MCSIVILKQSDSEWPIIIGANRDEMQNREALPPGRHWEDRPHVFAGKDLTAGGTW' A
#
# COMPACT_ATOMS: atom_id res chain seq x y z
N MET A 1 -8.89 10.07 5.69
CA MET A 1 -8.78 8.75 6.32
C MET A 1 -8.63 7.67 5.27
N CYS A 2 -7.65 6.82 5.45
CA CYS A 2 -7.42 5.71 4.53
C CYS A 2 -8.30 4.52 4.88
N SER A 3 -8.65 3.71 3.88
CA SER A 3 -9.45 2.50 4.07
C SER A 3 -8.73 1.33 3.44
N ILE A 4 -8.91 0.16 4.03
CA ILE A 4 -8.37 -1.08 3.50
C ILE A 4 -9.45 -2.15 3.57
N VAL A 5 -9.56 -2.95 2.51
CA VAL A 5 -10.47 -4.08 2.44
C VAL A 5 -9.65 -5.32 2.10
N ILE A 6 -9.84 -6.37 2.86
CA ILE A 6 -9.15 -7.63 2.65
C ILE A 6 -10.20 -8.70 2.37
N LEU A 7 -10.06 -9.38 1.23
CA LEU A 7 -10.91 -10.49 0.85
C LEU A 7 -10.08 -11.77 0.83
N LYS A 8 -10.51 -12.76 1.59
CA LYS A 8 -9.85 -14.06 1.64
C LYS A 8 -10.75 -15.11 1.00
N GLN A 9 -10.22 -15.79 -0.03
CA GLN A 9 -10.93 -16.81 -0.81
C GLN A 9 -9.99 -17.99 -1.04
N SER A 10 -9.96 -18.94 -0.13
CA SER A 10 -8.96 -20.03 -0.10
C SER A 10 -8.91 -20.87 -1.37
N ASP A 11 -10.05 -21.04 -2.06
CA ASP A 11 -10.16 -21.89 -3.26
C ASP A 11 -10.10 -21.10 -4.57
N SER A 12 -9.72 -19.82 -4.49
CA SER A 12 -9.66 -18.93 -5.64
C SER A 12 -8.25 -18.88 -6.21
N GLU A 13 -8.13 -18.50 -7.50
CA GLU A 13 -6.86 -18.17 -8.14
C GLU A 13 -6.14 -17.06 -7.37
N TRP A 14 -6.90 -16.14 -6.78
CA TRP A 14 -6.39 -15.06 -5.95
C TRP A 14 -6.88 -15.27 -4.52
N PRO A 15 -6.17 -16.07 -3.72
CA PRO A 15 -6.68 -16.44 -2.38
C PRO A 15 -6.78 -15.25 -1.43
N ILE A 16 -6.01 -14.21 -1.65
CA ILE A 16 -6.10 -12.97 -0.88
C ILE A 16 -6.09 -11.79 -1.83
N ILE A 17 -7.12 -10.95 -1.74
CA ILE A 17 -7.20 -9.70 -2.50
C ILE A 17 -7.28 -8.56 -1.49
N ILE A 18 -6.43 -7.56 -1.67
CA ILE A 18 -6.41 -6.37 -0.82
C ILE A 18 -6.70 -5.15 -1.68
N GLY A 19 -7.75 -4.41 -1.31
CA GLY A 19 -8.04 -3.11 -1.89
C GLY A 19 -7.78 -2.03 -0.85
N ALA A 20 -7.15 -0.96 -1.26
CA ALA A 20 -6.85 0.13 -0.36
C ALA A 20 -6.96 1.47 -1.07
N ASN A 21 -7.31 2.51 -0.33
CA ASN A 21 -7.24 3.87 -0.82
C ASN A 21 -6.50 4.74 0.18
N ARG A 22 -5.80 5.72 -0.36
CA ARG A 22 -5.17 6.76 0.44
C ARG A 22 -6.03 8.02 0.38
N ASP A 23 -6.42 8.50 1.54
CA ASP A 23 -7.23 9.71 1.67
C ASP A 23 -6.56 10.61 2.70
N GLU A 24 -5.76 11.54 2.22
CA GLU A 24 -4.95 12.44 3.02
C GLU A 24 -4.98 13.87 2.46
N MET A 25 -4.46 14.81 3.25
CA MET A 25 -4.30 16.19 2.78
C MET A 25 -3.39 16.22 1.55
N GLN A 26 -3.70 17.10 0.60
CA GLN A 26 -2.95 17.18 -0.65
C GLN A 26 -1.48 17.53 -0.45
N ASN A 27 -1.15 18.23 0.62
CA ASN A 27 0.22 18.61 0.93
C ASN A 27 1.02 17.50 1.63
N ARG A 28 0.41 16.36 1.92
CA ARG A 28 1.13 15.20 2.45
C ARG A 28 1.67 14.38 1.30
N GLU A 29 2.97 14.51 1.07
CA GLU A 29 3.63 13.87 -0.06
C GLU A 29 3.70 12.36 0.08
N ALA A 30 3.54 11.68 -1.04
CA ALA A 30 3.58 10.22 -1.12
C ALA A 30 4.06 9.79 -2.50
N LEU A 31 4.53 8.55 -2.60
CA LEU A 31 4.88 7.92 -3.86
C LEU A 31 3.86 6.84 -4.21
N PRO A 32 3.55 6.66 -5.50
CA PRO A 32 2.68 5.57 -5.94
C PRO A 32 3.34 4.22 -5.68
N PRO A 33 2.60 3.11 -5.79
CA PRO A 33 3.19 1.78 -5.58
C PRO A 33 4.44 1.56 -6.44
N GLY A 34 5.47 1.07 -5.79
CA GLY A 34 6.78 0.84 -6.39
C GLY A 34 7.73 0.24 -5.37
N ARG A 35 8.99 0.12 -5.75
CA ARG A 35 10.04 -0.38 -4.86
C ARG A 35 10.80 0.82 -4.30
N HIS A 36 10.45 1.21 -3.09
CA HIS A 36 10.95 2.45 -2.48
C HIS A 36 11.83 2.24 -1.24
N TRP A 37 12.10 1.00 -0.86
CA TRP A 37 12.92 0.68 0.32
C TRP A 37 14.11 -0.17 -0.09
N GLU A 38 15.31 0.42 -0.06
CA GLU A 38 16.53 -0.26 -0.48
C GLU A 38 16.87 -1.46 0.41
N ASP A 39 16.58 -1.35 1.70
CA ASP A 39 16.81 -2.42 2.66
C ASP A 39 15.73 -3.51 2.62
N ARG A 40 14.71 -3.33 1.79
CA ARG A 40 13.63 -4.30 1.60
C ARG A 40 13.25 -4.39 0.12
N PRO A 41 14.14 -4.95 -0.70
CA PRO A 41 13.97 -4.90 -2.16
C PRO A 41 12.77 -5.70 -2.67
N HIS A 42 12.22 -6.61 -1.86
CA HIS A 42 11.06 -7.41 -2.22
C HIS A 42 9.73 -6.69 -1.98
N VAL A 43 9.74 -5.53 -1.34
CA VAL A 43 8.51 -4.78 -1.05
C VAL A 43 8.15 -3.91 -2.25
N PHE A 44 6.91 -4.05 -2.70
CA PHE A 44 6.31 -3.21 -3.74
C PHE A 44 5.04 -2.60 -3.18
N ALA A 45 5.07 -1.30 -2.89
CA ALA A 45 3.96 -0.63 -2.21
C ALA A 45 4.07 0.89 -2.37
N GLY A 46 3.00 1.60 -2.06
CA GLY A 46 3.05 3.04 -1.95
C GLY A 46 3.85 3.47 -0.75
N LYS A 47 4.48 4.63 -0.82
CA LYS A 47 5.29 5.17 0.28
C LYS A 47 4.79 6.52 0.72
N ASP A 48 4.61 6.69 2.03
CA ASP A 48 4.33 7.99 2.65
C ASP A 48 5.67 8.69 2.90
N LEU A 49 5.88 9.84 2.28
CA LEU A 49 7.16 10.56 2.40
C LEU A 49 7.28 11.35 3.70
N THR A 50 6.18 11.55 4.41
CA THR A 50 6.22 12.24 5.71
C THR A 50 6.71 11.33 6.82
N ALA A 51 6.14 10.12 6.92
CA ALA A 51 6.45 9.19 8.00
C ALA A 51 7.31 8.00 7.54
N GLY A 52 7.46 7.78 6.24
CA GLY A 52 8.32 6.72 5.70
C GLY A 52 7.66 5.35 5.58
N GLY A 53 6.43 5.21 6.05
CA GLY A 53 5.70 3.95 5.95
C GLY A 53 4.98 3.78 4.63
N THR A 54 4.17 2.75 4.54
CA THR A 54 3.35 2.46 3.35
C THR A 54 1.95 3.03 3.49
N TRP A 55 1.29 3.09 2.38
CA TRP A 55 -0.14 3.40 2.36
C TRP A 55 -0.87 2.41 1.45
#